data_121fae7c8ad098bd4f92ebc11cf7550e
#
_entry.id   121fae7c8ad098bd4f92ebc11cf7550e
#
_cell.length_a   1.000
_cell.length_b   1.000
_cell.length_c   1.000
_cell.angle_alpha   90.00
_cell.angle_beta   90.00
_cell.angle_gamma   90.00
#
_symmetry.space_group_name_H-M   'P 1'
#
loop_
_entity.id
_entity.type
_entity.pdbx_description
1 polymer ?
#
loop_
_entity_poly.entity_id
_entity_poly.type
_entity_poly.pdbx_seq_one_letter_code
_entity_poly.pdbx_strand_id
1 'polypeptide(L)'
;LVGSEMCIRDSFKRTGQYACFTHKSWLPFVSLYAKWRRDHDGIEDTCIVMGDEIRKKEPKISADVAFALSNPSSGSVSPYNLVIAYAENAVQNGARVSLNTAVTGMDVSDGTIKAVHTNRGTIYPREVINCAGVYSDVVAQMAQDRFFSIHPRRGTNSILDKKTGASFHGIASIVMSQSPVQTHTKGGGILHTAHDNLLIGPDAVETPERENTATDAESISRVFTKQRITMPTLTEKDIITYFTGVRAPTYEEDFIIEPGRKTKNIYHVAGIQSPGLTTAPAVAQDVAEYVAKLFNAEKKADFDPVRKA
;
A
#
# COMPACT_ATOMS: atom_id res chain seq x y z
N LEU A 1 6.62 7.99 11.26
CA LEU A 1 5.31 7.40 11.64
C LEU A 1 4.74 7.99 12.95
N VAL A 2 5.54 8.68 13.77
CA VAL A 2 5.11 9.20 15.09
C VAL A 2 3.91 10.15 15.00
N GLY A 3 3.78 10.92 13.92
CA GLY A 3 2.62 11.80 13.72
C GLY A 3 1.36 11.10 13.22
N SER A 4 1.49 9.98 12.53
CA SER A 4 0.34 9.25 11.97
C SER A 4 -0.38 8.38 13.01
N GLU A 5 0.31 7.90 14.04
CA GLU A 5 -0.30 7.08 15.10
C GLU A 5 -1.37 7.86 15.89
N MET A 6 -1.21 9.17 16.08
CA MET A 6 -2.20 9.99 16.79
C MET A 6 -3.47 10.24 15.95
N CYS A 7 -3.36 10.27 14.63
CA CYS A 7 -4.50 10.45 13.73
C CYS A 7 -5.32 9.18 13.50
N ILE A 8 -4.75 8.00 13.79
CA ILE A 8 -5.32 6.68 13.43
C ILE A 8 -5.45 5.73 14.62
N ARG A 9 -5.43 6.24 15.86
CA ARG A 9 -5.37 5.46 17.10
C ARG A 9 -6.37 4.29 17.16
N ASP A 10 -7.56 4.46 16.60
CA ASP A 10 -8.61 3.44 16.58
C ASP A 10 -8.56 2.54 15.34
N SER A 11 -7.67 2.85 14.39
CA SER A 11 -7.58 2.18 13.08
C SER A 11 -6.31 1.38 12.89
N PHE A 12 -5.36 1.48 13.82
CA PHE A 12 -4.07 0.78 13.78
C PHE A 12 -3.97 -0.25 14.89
N LYS A 13 -3.55 -1.45 14.55
CA LYS A 13 -3.32 -2.55 15.49
C LYS A 13 -1.96 -3.17 15.24
N ARG A 14 -1.12 -3.23 16.28
CA ARG A 14 0.14 -3.97 16.22
C ARG A 14 -0.15 -5.46 16.30
N THR A 15 -0.06 -6.14 15.17
CA THR A 15 -0.33 -7.57 15.04
C THR A 15 0.95 -8.40 14.91
N GLY A 16 2.08 -7.73 14.67
CA GLY A 16 3.29 -8.40 14.24
C GLY A 16 3.19 -8.98 12.83
N GLN A 17 4.29 -9.44 12.30
CA GLN A 17 4.38 -10.07 10.98
C GLN A 17 5.32 -11.25 10.99
N TYR A 18 4.92 -12.33 10.36
CA TYR A 18 5.74 -13.49 10.04
C TYR A 18 5.91 -13.63 8.53
N ALA A 19 7.14 -13.58 8.05
CA ALA A 19 7.49 -14.05 6.71
C ALA A 19 7.95 -15.50 6.83
N CYS A 20 7.09 -16.45 6.46
CA CYS A 20 7.26 -17.86 6.74
C CYS A 20 8.06 -18.58 5.66
N PHE A 21 8.93 -19.49 6.07
CA PHE A 21 9.75 -20.34 5.21
C PHE A 21 9.49 -21.82 5.55
N THR A 22 9.35 -22.64 4.51
CA THR A 22 9.15 -24.08 4.64
C THR A 22 10.46 -24.85 4.65
N HIS A 23 11.56 -24.28 4.15
CA HIS A 23 12.87 -24.95 4.05
C HIS A 23 13.92 -24.32 4.94
N LYS A 24 14.51 -25.10 5.84
CA LYS A 24 15.59 -24.66 6.73
C LYS A 24 16.87 -24.22 6.01
N SER A 25 17.06 -24.62 4.74
CA SER A 25 18.22 -24.21 3.94
C SER A 25 18.33 -22.69 3.75
N TRP A 26 17.22 -21.95 3.87
CA TRP A 26 17.18 -20.50 3.81
C TRP A 26 17.61 -19.81 5.12
N LEU A 27 17.66 -20.55 6.23
CA LEU A 27 17.90 -20.00 7.56
C LEU A 27 19.18 -19.15 7.66
N PRO A 28 20.35 -19.57 7.13
CA PRO A 28 21.57 -18.77 7.21
C PRO A 28 21.42 -17.41 6.51
N PHE A 29 20.85 -17.41 5.30
CA PHE A 29 20.68 -16.20 4.50
C PHE A 29 19.67 -15.24 5.16
N VAL A 30 18.54 -15.76 5.64
CA VAL A 30 17.52 -14.95 6.30
C VAL A 30 18.01 -14.42 7.64
N SER A 31 18.84 -15.17 8.35
CA SER A 31 19.49 -14.71 9.60
C SER A 31 20.46 -13.56 9.34
N LEU A 32 21.25 -13.65 8.27
CA LEU A 32 22.14 -12.55 7.85
C LEU A 32 21.32 -11.31 7.45
N TYR A 33 20.26 -11.50 6.68
CA TYR A 33 19.35 -10.43 6.30
C TYR A 33 18.68 -9.78 7.52
N ALA A 34 18.20 -10.57 8.50
CA ALA A 34 17.63 -10.04 9.73
C ALA A 34 18.64 -9.19 10.52
N LYS A 35 19.91 -9.64 10.58
CA LYS A 35 20.99 -8.86 11.19
C LYS A 35 21.20 -7.54 10.44
N TRP A 36 21.31 -7.61 9.12
CA TRP A 36 21.49 -6.43 8.27
C TRP A 36 20.36 -5.40 8.48
N ARG A 37 19.10 -5.85 8.54
CA ARG A 37 17.94 -4.99 8.80
C ARG A 37 18.02 -4.27 10.14
N ARG A 38 18.46 -4.96 11.20
CA ARG A 38 18.67 -4.31 12.52
C ARG A 38 19.77 -3.26 12.47
N ASP A 39 20.88 -3.60 11.82
CA ASP A 39 22.08 -2.76 11.82
C ASP A 39 21.94 -1.51 10.93
N HIS A 40 21.18 -1.58 9.84
CA HIS A 40 21.08 -0.51 8.82
C HIS A 40 19.71 0.20 8.77
N ASP A 41 18.61 -0.53 9.01
CA ASP A 41 17.27 0.06 8.87
C ASP A 41 16.66 0.45 10.23
N GLY A 42 17.37 0.24 11.33
CA GLY A 42 16.90 0.56 12.68
C GLY A 42 15.68 -0.26 13.12
N ILE A 43 15.45 -1.44 12.53
CA ILE A 43 14.34 -2.33 12.89
C ILE A 43 14.85 -3.35 13.92
N GLU A 44 15.02 -2.88 15.16
CA GLU A 44 15.69 -3.61 16.24
C GLU A 44 15.03 -4.94 16.61
N ASP A 45 13.71 -5.04 16.48
CA ASP A 45 12.90 -6.18 16.89
C ASP A 45 12.79 -7.29 15.82
N THR A 46 13.41 -7.11 14.65
CA THR A 46 13.45 -8.15 13.61
C THR A 46 14.26 -9.36 14.09
N CYS A 47 13.62 -10.52 14.14
CA CYS A 47 14.23 -11.75 14.62
C CYS A 47 13.75 -13.00 13.86
N ILE A 48 14.49 -14.10 14.05
CA ILE A 48 14.09 -15.41 13.55
C ILE A 48 13.30 -16.12 14.64
N VAL A 49 12.17 -16.70 14.27
CA VAL A 49 11.32 -17.53 15.12
C VAL A 49 11.19 -18.91 14.49
N MET A 50 11.43 -19.95 15.26
CA MET A 50 11.35 -21.34 14.77
C MET A 50 9.91 -21.82 14.68
N GLY A 51 9.63 -22.75 13.76
CA GLY A 51 8.28 -23.22 13.47
C GLY A 51 7.49 -23.69 14.70
N ASP A 52 8.16 -24.37 15.65
CA ASP A 52 7.52 -24.84 16.89
C ASP A 52 7.06 -23.69 17.80
N GLU A 53 7.81 -22.59 17.84
CA GLU A 53 7.44 -21.40 18.61
C GLU A 53 6.32 -20.63 17.91
N ILE A 54 6.36 -20.57 16.57
CA ILE A 54 5.29 -19.94 15.78
C ILE A 54 3.97 -20.68 16.05
N ARG A 55 3.97 -22.02 15.99
CA ARG A 55 2.78 -22.85 16.21
C ARG A 55 2.16 -22.69 17.60
N LYS A 56 2.97 -22.39 18.62
CA LYS A 56 2.44 -22.07 19.96
C LYS A 56 1.63 -20.79 19.97
N LYS A 57 2.03 -19.79 19.18
CA LYS A 57 1.36 -18.48 19.06
C LYS A 57 0.24 -18.48 18.02
N GLU A 58 0.46 -19.23 16.95
CA GLU A 58 -0.41 -19.32 15.76
C GLU A 58 -0.78 -20.79 15.48
N PRO A 59 -1.71 -21.39 16.26
CA PRO A 59 -1.97 -22.84 16.20
C PRO A 59 -2.51 -23.34 14.85
N LYS A 60 -3.07 -22.44 14.03
CA LYS A 60 -3.63 -22.76 12.71
C LYS A 60 -2.60 -22.70 11.58
N ILE A 61 -1.37 -22.25 11.86
CA ILE A 61 -0.32 -22.18 10.84
C ILE A 61 0.12 -23.60 10.42
N SER A 62 0.51 -23.75 9.15
CA SER A 62 0.96 -25.03 8.59
C SER A 62 2.10 -25.67 9.41
N ALA A 63 2.03 -26.99 9.58
CA ALA A 63 3.12 -27.78 10.16
C ALA A 63 4.41 -27.70 9.32
N ASP A 64 4.30 -27.41 8.02
CA ASP A 64 5.43 -27.30 7.10
C ASP A 64 6.25 -26.02 7.31
N VAL A 65 5.77 -25.06 8.08
CA VAL A 65 6.53 -23.85 8.40
C VAL A 65 7.70 -24.21 9.30
N ALA A 66 8.91 -24.13 8.72
CA ALA A 66 10.15 -24.46 9.42
C ALA A 66 10.63 -23.32 10.33
N PHE A 67 10.53 -22.08 9.88
CA PHE A 67 10.86 -20.85 10.61
C PHE A 67 10.21 -19.66 9.95
N ALA A 68 10.27 -18.50 10.60
CA ALA A 68 9.86 -17.22 10.01
C ALA A 68 10.85 -16.11 10.40
N LEU A 69 10.94 -15.12 9.51
CA LEU A 69 11.41 -13.79 9.87
C LEU A 69 10.24 -13.05 10.52
N SER A 70 10.42 -12.66 11.77
CA SER A 70 9.43 -11.97 12.57
C SER A 70 9.73 -10.49 12.67
N ASN A 71 8.69 -9.68 12.55
CA ASN A 71 8.70 -8.23 12.74
C ASN A 71 7.58 -7.87 13.74
N PRO A 72 7.82 -7.92 15.05
CA PRO A 72 6.80 -7.67 16.07
C PRO A 72 6.21 -6.26 16.03
N SER A 73 6.98 -5.26 15.61
CA SER A 73 6.53 -3.85 15.48
C SER A 73 5.62 -3.61 14.29
N SER A 74 5.51 -4.55 13.36
CA SER A 74 4.57 -4.45 12.24
C SER A 74 3.13 -4.47 12.72
N GLY A 75 2.25 -3.84 11.95
CA GLY A 75 0.83 -3.81 12.30
C GLY A 75 -0.07 -3.68 11.07
N SER A 76 -1.35 -3.67 11.35
CA SER A 76 -2.42 -3.46 10.38
C SER A 76 -3.10 -2.12 10.61
N VAL A 77 -3.44 -1.45 9.53
CA VAL A 77 -4.18 -0.18 9.56
C VAL A 77 -5.40 -0.29 8.65
N SER A 78 -6.50 0.36 9.03
CA SER A 78 -7.60 0.57 8.09
C SER A 78 -7.20 1.63 7.07
N PRO A 79 -6.98 1.29 5.79
CA PRO A 79 -6.53 2.27 4.78
C PRO A 79 -7.59 3.35 4.56
N TYR A 80 -8.87 2.99 4.65
CA TYR A 80 -9.98 3.92 4.53
C TYR A 80 -9.94 5.01 5.62
N ASN A 81 -9.85 4.61 6.88
CA ASN A 81 -9.79 5.56 8.00
C ASN A 81 -8.50 6.39 7.98
N LEU A 82 -7.39 5.81 7.53
CA LEU A 82 -6.13 6.53 7.38
C LEU A 82 -6.25 7.68 6.38
N VAL A 83 -6.83 7.43 5.21
CA VAL A 83 -7.02 8.46 4.17
C VAL A 83 -7.96 9.55 4.66
N ILE A 84 -9.07 9.20 5.32
CA ILE A 84 -9.99 10.18 5.91
C ILE A 84 -9.27 11.04 6.95
N ALA A 85 -8.49 10.42 7.85
CA ALA A 85 -7.78 11.14 8.89
C ALA A 85 -6.79 12.16 8.32
N TYR A 86 -6.04 11.80 7.28
CA TYR A 86 -5.15 12.75 6.59
C TYR A 86 -5.92 13.88 5.92
N ALA A 87 -7.04 13.57 5.24
CA ALA A 87 -7.85 14.58 4.58
C ALA A 87 -8.47 15.56 5.57
N GLU A 88 -9.03 15.08 6.68
CA GLU A 88 -9.59 15.92 7.75
C GLU A 88 -8.53 16.80 8.40
N ASN A 89 -7.35 16.24 8.72
CA ASN A 89 -6.25 17.02 9.27
C ASN A 89 -5.77 18.08 8.27
N ALA A 90 -5.67 17.75 6.98
CA ALA A 90 -5.30 18.72 5.96
C ALA A 90 -6.32 19.88 5.88
N VAL A 91 -7.62 19.56 5.89
CA VAL A 91 -8.71 20.57 5.87
C VAL A 91 -8.65 21.44 7.13
N GLN A 92 -8.47 20.84 8.30
CA GLN A 92 -8.28 21.57 9.56
C GLN A 92 -7.13 22.57 9.49
N ASN A 93 -6.08 22.25 8.74
CA ASN A 93 -4.92 23.11 8.53
C ASN A 93 -5.01 24.00 7.28
N GLY A 94 -6.20 24.14 6.68
CA GLY A 94 -6.52 25.10 5.63
C GLY A 94 -6.44 24.57 4.19
N ALA A 95 -6.22 23.27 3.99
CA ALA A 95 -6.36 22.67 2.67
C ALA A 95 -7.83 22.59 2.21
N ARG A 96 -8.05 22.53 0.91
CA ARG A 96 -9.39 22.32 0.33
C ARG A 96 -9.45 20.97 -0.34
N VAL A 97 -10.47 20.20 -0.01
CA VAL A 97 -10.79 18.93 -0.69
C VAL A 97 -12.04 19.12 -1.52
N SER A 98 -11.93 18.91 -2.84
CA SER A 98 -13.04 19.03 -3.77
C SER A 98 -13.43 17.65 -4.29
N LEU A 99 -14.47 17.06 -3.71
CA LEU A 99 -15.03 15.79 -4.15
C LEU A 99 -15.82 15.92 -5.46
N ASN A 100 -15.95 14.82 -6.19
CA ASN A 100 -16.65 14.78 -7.49
C ASN A 100 -16.09 15.82 -8.49
N THR A 101 -14.78 16.05 -8.44
CA THR A 101 -14.09 17.03 -9.28
C THR A 101 -13.03 16.31 -10.09
N ALA A 102 -13.37 16.01 -11.34
CA ALA A 102 -12.50 15.32 -12.28
C ALA A 102 -11.71 16.34 -13.12
N VAL A 103 -10.40 16.11 -13.24
CA VAL A 103 -9.57 16.87 -14.20
C VAL A 103 -9.89 16.37 -15.61
N THR A 104 -10.24 17.29 -16.50
CA THR A 104 -10.66 17.01 -17.88
C THR A 104 -9.67 17.50 -18.92
N GLY A 105 -8.72 18.36 -18.56
CA GLY A 105 -7.69 18.90 -19.46
C GLY A 105 -6.78 19.89 -18.77
N MET A 106 -5.72 20.28 -19.45
CA MET A 106 -4.77 21.31 -19.00
C MET A 106 -4.34 22.20 -20.16
N ASP A 107 -4.23 23.51 -19.91
CA ASP A 107 -3.59 24.43 -20.81
C ASP A 107 -2.11 24.53 -20.48
N VAL A 108 -1.27 24.11 -21.42
CA VAL A 108 0.19 24.15 -21.26
C VAL A 108 0.76 25.13 -22.30
N SER A 109 1.54 26.09 -21.83
CA SER A 109 2.26 27.05 -22.67
C SER A 109 3.69 27.24 -22.15
N ASP A 110 4.66 27.22 -23.07
CA ASP A 110 6.09 27.37 -22.76
C ASP A 110 6.61 26.37 -21.70
N GLY A 111 6.07 25.13 -21.76
CA GLY A 111 6.40 24.06 -20.80
C GLY A 111 5.89 24.35 -19.39
N THR A 112 4.80 25.10 -19.26
CA THR A 112 4.21 25.44 -17.96
C THR A 112 2.69 25.29 -18.03
N ILE A 113 2.08 24.58 -17.07
CA ILE A 113 0.63 24.50 -16.91
C ILE A 113 0.12 25.84 -16.45
N LYS A 114 -0.77 26.46 -17.25
CA LYS A 114 -1.42 27.73 -16.94
C LYS A 114 -2.78 27.53 -16.31
N ALA A 115 -3.50 26.48 -16.72
CA ALA A 115 -4.81 26.15 -16.19
C ALA A 115 -5.02 24.65 -16.14
N VAL A 116 -5.75 24.20 -15.13
CA VAL A 116 -6.28 22.83 -14.98
C VAL A 116 -7.79 22.92 -15.08
N HIS A 117 -8.36 22.31 -16.13
CA HIS A 117 -9.79 22.25 -16.34
C HIS A 117 -10.40 21.08 -15.60
N THR A 118 -11.52 21.33 -14.96
CA THR A 118 -12.29 20.30 -14.26
C THR A 118 -13.76 20.36 -14.69
N ASN A 119 -14.51 19.31 -14.40
CA ASN A 119 -15.97 19.29 -14.59
C ASN A 119 -16.71 20.32 -13.71
N ARG A 120 -16.01 21.02 -12.80
CA ARG A 120 -16.57 22.02 -11.86
C ARG A 120 -15.94 23.40 -11.95
N GLY A 121 -15.14 23.65 -12.97
CA GLY A 121 -14.48 24.93 -13.21
C GLY A 121 -12.98 24.79 -13.45
N THR A 122 -12.32 25.91 -13.62
CA THR A 122 -10.90 26.00 -13.94
C THR A 122 -10.09 26.44 -12.74
N ILE A 123 -8.94 25.80 -12.52
CA ILE A 123 -7.97 26.09 -11.47
C ILE A 123 -6.70 26.64 -12.12
N TYR A 124 -6.13 27.71 -11.57
CA TYR A 124 -4.86 28.31 -12.01
C TYR A 124 -3.77 27.96 -11.00
N PRO A 125 -3.04 26.86 -11.20
CA PRO A 125 -2.08 26.38 -10.22
C PRO A 125 -0.73 27.07 -10.32
N ARG A 126 -0.01 27.14 -9.21
CA ARG A 126 1.42 27.45 -9.23
C ARG A 126 2.24 26.17 -9.48
N GLU A 127 1.80 25.06 -8.91
CA GLU A 127 2.38 23.72 -9.03
C GLU A 127 1.27 22.68 -9.06
N VAL A 128 1.46 21.58 -9.77
CA VAL A 128 0.54 20.43 -9.85
C VAL A 128 1.25 19.19 -9.31
N ILE A 129 0.63 18.50 -8.36
CA ILE A 129 1.12 17.19 -7.89
C ILE A 129 0.18 16.13 -8.44
N ASN A 130 0.70 15.29 -9.33
CA ASN A 130 -0.05 14.24 -9.99
C ASN A 130 -0.04 12.96 -9.15
N CYS A 131 -1.08 12.75 -8.35
CA CYS A 131 -1.31 11.55 -7.56
C CYS A 131 -2.50 10.72 -8.08
N ALA A 132 -2.76 10.73 -9.40
CA ALA A 132 -3.98 10.22 -10.00
C ALA A 132 -4.06 8.67 -10.11
N GLY A 133 -3.14 7.92 -9.48
CA GLY A 133 -3.17 6.46 -9.42
C GLY A 133 -3.22 5.83 -10.82
N VAL A 134 -4.25 5.03 -11.11
CA VAL A 134 -4.41 4.36 -12.40
C VAL A 134 -4.58 5.32 -13.59
N TYR A 135 -4.83 6.61 -13.33
CA TYR A 135 -4.94 7.66 -14.34
C TYR A 135 -3.73 8.59 -14.39
N SER A 136 -2.65 8.32 -13.67
CA SER A 136 -1.51 9.23 -13.57
C SER A 136 -0.80 9.48 -14.91
N ASP A 137 -0.74 8.49 -15.79
CA ASP A 137 -0.21 8.65 -17.15
C ASP A 137 -1.13 9.47 -18.07
N VAL A 138 -2.45 9.40 -17.84
CA VAL A 138 -3.44 10.24 -18.55
C VAL A 138 -3.29 11.71 -18.12
N VAL A 139 -3.14 11.95 -16.81
CA VAL A 139 -2.87 13.30 -16.30
C VAL A 139 -1.52 13.82 -16.81
N ALA A 140 -0.48 12.98 -16.85
CA ALA A 140 0.80 13.34 -17.43
C ALA A 140 0.67 13.68 -18.92
N GLN A 141 -0.20 13.00 -19.67
CA GLN A 141 -0.49 13.33 -21.08
C GLN A 141 -1.18 14.68 -21.21
N MET A 142 -2.17 15.00 -20.36
CA MET A 142 -2.82 16.31 -20.33
C MET A 142 -1.82 17.43 -20.05
N ALA A 143 -0.83 17.16 -19.21
CA ALA A 143 0.27 18.07 -18.87
C ALA A 143 1.38 18.13 -19.96
N GLN A 144 1.24 17.44 -21.09
CA GLN A 144 2.26 17.30 -22.14
C GLN A 144 3.61 16.71 -21.63
N ASP A 145 3.55 15.94 -20.54
CA ASP A 145 4.73 15.38 -19.85
C ASP A 145 4.68 13.86 -19.68
N ARG A 146 4.05 13.16 -20.60
CA ARG A 146 3.94 11.69 -20.55
C ARG A 146 5.25 11.03 -20.94
N PHE A 147 5.93 10.41 -19.98
CA PHE A 147 7.15 9.60 -20.16
C PHE A 147 7.02 8.19 -19.58
N PHE A 148 5.87 7.85 -18.99
CA PHE A 148 5.54 6.56 -18.45
C PHE A 148 4.14 6.11 -18.83
N SER A 149 3.84 4.86 -18.64
CA SER A 149 2.50 4.29 -18.81
C SER A 149 2.13 3.42 -17.64
N ILE A 150 0.87 3.50 -17.24
CA ILE A 150 0.29 2.62 -16.23
C ILE A 150 -0.34 1.42 -16.93
N HIS A 151 -0.01 0.21 -16.47
CA HIS A 151 -0.73 -0.98 -16.86
C HIS A 151 -1.51 -1.52 -15.66
N PRO A 152 -2.84 -1.40 -15.68
CA PRO A 152 -3.66 -1.72 -14.51
C PRO A 152 -3.58 -3.20 -14.16
N ARG A 153 -3.58 -3.51 -12.85
CA ARG A 153 -3.51 -4.88 -12.34
C ARG A 153 -4.50 -5.07 -11.20
N ARG A 154 -5.48 -5.96 -11.39
CA ARG A 154 -6.45 -6.29 -10.36
C ARG A 154 -5.81 -7.09 -9.24
N GLY A 155 -6.36 -6.92 -8.04
CA GLY A 155 -6.03 -7.73 -6.88
C GLY A 155 -7.26 -7.97 -6.02
N THR A 156 -7.63 -9.24 -5.90
CA THR A 156 -8.82 -9.70 -5.16
C THR A 156 -8.45 -10.07 -3.75
N ASN A 157 -9.23 -9.59 -2.79
CA ASN A 157 -9.11 -9.90 -1.37
C ASN A 157 -10.45 -10.45 -0.84
N SER A 158 -10.36 -11.29 0.18
CA SER A 158 -11.51 -11.77 0.94
C SER A 158 -11.34 -11.45 2.42
N ILE A 159 -12.40 -11.01 3.07
CA ILE A 159 -12.46 -10.80 4.52
C ILE A 159 -13.26 -11.94 5.12
N LEU A 160 -12.68 -12.58 6.14
CA LEU A 160 -13.28 -13.71 6.84
C LEU A 160 -13.91 -13.27 8.15
N ASP A 161 -14.83 -14.10 8.64
CA ASP A 161 -15.50 -13.93 9.94
C ASP A 161 -14.47 -13.81 11.08
N LYS A 162 -14.75 -12.99 12.08
CA LYS A 162 -13.88 -12.76 13.25
C LYS A 162 -13.50 -14.03 13.99
N LYS A 163 -14.41 -15.02 14.04
CA LYS A 163 -14.13 -16.33 14.66
C LYS A 163 -12.97 -17.07 13.99
N THR A 164 -12.75 -16.85 12.67
CA THR A 164 -11.59 -17.38 11.95
C THR A 164 -10.32 -16.65 12.36
N GLY A 165 -10.40 -15.33 12.58
CA GLY A 165 -9.28 -14.45 12.96
C GLY A 165 -8.86 -14.57 14.43
N ALA A 166 -9.77 -14.94 15.34
CA ALA A 166 -9.53 -14.94 16.79
C ALA A 166 -8.35 -15.80 17.27
N SER A 167 -7.90 -16.76 16.48
CA SER A 167 -6.75 -17.61 16.78
C SER A 167 -5.53 -17.34 15.88
N PHE A 168 -5.49 -16.22 15.21
CA PHE A 168 -4.40 -15.82 14.33
C PHE A 168 -4.04 -14.36 14.63
N HIS A 169 -2.95 -14.16 15.32
CA HIS A 169 -2.56 -12.84 15.86
C HIS A 169 -1.48 -12.11 15.06
N GLY A 170 -1.08 -12.63 13.91
CA GLY A 170 -0.03 -12.01 13.11
C GLY A 170 -0.39 -11.91 11.63
N ILE A 171 0.43 -11.22 10.92
CA ILE A 171 0.45 -11.25 9.44
C ILE A 171 1.41 -12.37 9.05
N ALA A 172 0.93 -13.36 8.31
CA ALA A 172 1.77 -14.44 7.84
C ALA A 172 1.75 -14.51 6.32
N SER A 173 2.91 -14.69 5.73
CA SER A 173 3.06 -14.95 4.31
C SER A 173 4.16 -15.98 4.09
N ILE A 174 3.98 -16.87 3.12
CA ILE A 174 5.06 -17.77 2.71
C ILE A 174 5.89 -17.06 1.65
N VAL A 175 7.15 -16.91 1.97
CA VAL A 175 8.16 -16.42 1.04
C VAL A 175 8.73 -17.62 0.31
N MET A 176 8.41 -17.73 -0.96
CA MET A 176 9.05 -18.60 -1.94
C MET A 176 9.23 -20.08 -1.55
N SER A 177 8.22 -20.88 -1.73
CA SER A 177 8.41 -22.30 -1.92
C SER A 177 7.85 -22.71 -3.27
N GLN A 178 8.67 -23.02 -4.23
CA GLN A 178 8.38 -23.90 -5.36
C GLN A 178 7.46 -23.43 -6.52
N SER A 179 6.93 -22.21 -6.54
CA SER A 179 6.34 -21.72 -7.77
C SER A 179 7.35 -20.90 -8.55
N PRO A 180 7.39 -21.03 -9.88
CA PRO A 180 8.14 -20.08 -10.68
C PRO A 180 7.68 -18.68 -10.26
N VAL A 181 8.64 -17.81 -9.97
CA VAL A 181 8.40 -16.44 -9.52
C VAL A 181 7.38 -15.81 -10.46
N GLN A 182 6.15 -15.62 -9.98
CA GLN A 182 5.25 -14.72 -10.67
C GLN A 182 5.84 -13.33 -10.47
N THR A 183 6.50 -12.83 -11.50
CA THR A 183 7.29 -11.60 -11.50
C THR A 183 6.49 -10.36 -11.07
N HIS A 184 5.17 -10.45 -11.07
CA HIS A 184 4.26 -9.33 -10.90
C HIS A 184 3.42 -9.36 -9.60
N THR A 185 3.72 -10.26 -8.66
CA THR A 185 3.02 -10.33 -7.37
C THR A 185 3.99 -10.25 -6.20
N LYS A 186 3.68 -9.41 -5.20
CA LYS A 186 4.42 -9.36 -3.92
C LYS A 186 4.05 -10.52 -2.97
N GLY A 187 3.34 -11.54 -3.46
CA GLY A 187 3.04 -12.76 -2.72
C GLY A 187 1.65 -12.81 -2.10
N GLY A 188 1.09 -11.72 -1.65
CA GLY A 188 -0.10 -11.71 -0.82
C GLY A 188 0.15 -12.32 0.56
N GLY A 189 -0.88 -12.43 1.38
CA GLY A 189 -0.74 -12.97 2.73
C GLY A 189 -2.07 -13.21 3.42
N ILE A 190 -1.96 -13.60 4.68
CA ILE A 190 -3.04 -13.67 5.64
C ILE A 190 -2.77 -12.54 6.63
N LEU A 191 -3.69 -11.61 6.73
CA LEU A 191 -3.56 -10.38 7.48
C LEU A 191 -4.63 -10.32 8.55
N HIS A 192 -4.23 -10.13 9.81
CA HIS A 192 -5.18 -9.78 10.86
C HIS A 192 -5.50 -8.28 10.77
N THR A 193 -6.76 -7.94 10.49
CA THR A 193 -7.18 -6.55 10.33
C THR A 193 -7.26 -5.81 11.67
N ALA A 194 -7.31 -4.48 11.62
CA ALA A 194 -7.53 -3.66 12.80
C ALA A 194 -8.85 -3.97 13.54
N HIS A 195 -9.81 -4.58 12.85
CA HIS A 195 -11.13 -4.93 13.37
C HIS A 195 -11.30 -6.41 13.71
N ASP A 196 -10.21 -7.15 13.88
CA ASP A 196 -10.19 -8.58 14.29
C ASP A 196 -10.74 -9.58 13.26
N ASN A 197 -10.85 -9.17 12.00
CA ASN A 197 -11.12 -10.08 10.89
C ASN A 197 -9.80 -10.59 10.29
N LEU A 198 -9.81 -11.73 9.62
CA LEU A 198 -8.74 -12.08 8.67
C LEU A 198 -9.07 -11.51 7.30
N LEU A 199 -8.07 -10.91 6.68
CA LEU A 199 -8.06 -10.56 5.27
C LEU A 199 -7.04 -11.46 4.58
N ILE A 200 -7.46 -12.12 3.51
CA ILE A 200 -6.61 -12.96 2.70
C ILE A 200 -6.55 -12.46 1.27
N GLY A 201 -5.36 -12.47 0.70
CA GLY A 201 -5.07 -11.96 -0.64
C GLY A 201 -3.79 -11.11 -0.65
N PRO A 202 -3.63 -10.34 -1.71
CA PRO A 202 -4.38 -10.41 -2.95
C PRO A 202 -3.77 -11.38 -3.97
N ASP A 203 -4.51 -11.67 -5.05
CA ASP A 203 -3.95 -12.15 -6.29
C ASP A 203 -3.38 -10.99 -7.14
N ALA A 204 -2.97 -11.29 -8.39
CA ALA A 204 -2.50 -10.30 -9.34
C ALA A 204 -2.91 -10.73 -10.74
N VAL A 205 -3.84 -9.99 -11.34
CA VAL A 205 -4.38 -10.26 -12.67
C VAL A 205 -4.29 -9.01 -13.51
N GLU A 206 -3.54 -9.07 -14.61
CA GLU A 206 -3.44 -7.98 -15.56
C GLU A 206 -4.82 -7.69 -16.17
N THR A 207 -5.12 -6.41 -16.36
CA THR A 207 -6.36 -5.95 -16.98
C THR A 207 -6.09 -4.67 -17.78
N PRO A 208 -6.67 -4.54 -18.99
CA PRO A 208 -6.58 -3.27 -19.72
C PRO A 208 -7.48 -2.19 -19.13
N GLU A 209 -8.44 -2.56 -18.31
CA GLU A 209 -9.48 -1.68 -17.77
C GLU A 209 -9.03 -1.08 -16.44
N ARG A 210 -9.03 0.25 -16.35
CA ARG A 210 -8.58 1.00 -15.17
C ARG A 210 -9.57 0.95 -14.00
N GLU A 211 -10.83 0.64 -14.27
CA GLU A 211 -11.93 0.66 -13.28
C GLU A 211 -12.60 -0.72 -13.11
N ASN A 212 -12.00 -1.78 -13.65
CA ASN A 212 -12.55 -3.13 -13.49
C ASN A 212 -12.29 -3.65 -12.07
N THR A 213 -13.24 -3.41 -11.19
CA THR A 213 -13.26 -3.90 -9.82
C THR A 213 -14.14 -5.14 -9.63
N ALA A 214 -14.58 -5.78 -10.72
CA ALA A 214 -15.34 -7.00 -10.64
C ALA A 214 -14.53 -8.12 -9.96
N THR A 215 -15.14 -8.81 -9.03
CA THR A 215 -14.57 -9.99 -8.38
C THR A 215 -15.15 -11.25 -9.00
N ASP A 216 -14.30 -12.20 -9.35
CA ASP A 216 -14.69 -13.49 -9.89
C ASP A 216 -14.32 -14.64 -8.95
N ALA A 217 -15.04 -15.76 -9.08
CA ALA A 217 -14.86 -16.95 -8.25
C ALA A 217 -13.48 -17.59 -8.43
N GLU A 218 -12.90 -17.49 -9.64
CA GLU A 218 -11.58 -18.04 -9.93
C GLU A 218 -10.49 -17.29 -9.15
N SER A 219 -10.55 -15.97 -9.10
CA SER A 219 -9.64 -15.13 -8.30
C SER A 219 -9.73 -15.46 -6.81
N ILE A 220 -10.94 -15.64 -6.27
CA ILE A 220 -11.13 -16.07 -4.88
C ILE A 220 -10.48 -17.44 -4.65
N SER A 221 -10.81 -18.44 -5.48
CA SER A 221 -10.25 -19.80 -5.37
C SER A 221 -8.74 -19.81 -5.45
N ARG A 222 -8.14 -19.04 -6.36
CA ARG A 222 -6.69 -18.90 -6.52
C ARG A 222 -6.03 -18.34 -5.26
N VAL A 223 -6.63 -17.30 -4.64
CA VAL A 223 -6.15 -16.73 -3.38
C VAL A 223 -6.21 -17.76 -2.25
N PHE A 224 -7.33 -18.49 -2.10
CA PHE A 224 -7.47 -19.50 -1.05
C PHE A 224 -6.49 -20.64 -1.25
N THR A 225 -6.34 -21.16 -2.47
CA THR A 225 -5.39 -22.23 -2.79
C THR A 225 -3.97 -21.85 -2.36
N LYS A 226 -3.55 -20.61 -2.66
CA LYS A 226 -2.24 -20.10 -2.27
C LYS A 226 -2.09 -19.96 -0.76
N GLN A 227 -3.08 -19.40 -0.08
CA GLN A 227 -2.95 -19.11 1.35
C GLN A 227 -3.16 -20.35 2.24
N ARG A 228 -3.80 -21.41 1.74
CA ARG A 228 -3.88 -22.71 2.42
C ARG A 228 -2.51 -23.38 2.62
N ILE A 229 -1.49 -23.00 1.87
CA ILE A 229 -0.11 -23.46 2.12
C ILE A 229 0.34 -22.97 3.51
N THR A 230 -0.02 -21.75 3.87
CA THR A 230 0.34 -21.17 5.20
C THR A 230 -0.67 -21.54 6.28
N MET A 231 -1.95 -21.57 5.96
CA MET A 231 -3.05 -21.88 6.89
C MET A 231 -4.02 -22.88 6.25
N PRO A 232 -3.77 -24.17 6.41
CA PRO A 232 -4.54 -25.23 5.74
C PRO A 232 -6.03 -25.26 6.08
N THR A 233 -6.42 -24.70 7.22
CA THR A 233 -7.82 -24.65 7.71
C THR A 233 -8.69 -23.57 7.06
N LEU A 234 -8.14 -22.74 6.18
CA LEU A 234 -8.90 -21.72 5.50
C LEU A 234 -10.02 -22.31 4.62
N THR A 235 -11.20 -21.76 4.75
CA THR A 235 -12.38 -22.16 3.97
C THR A 235 -13.14 -20.95 3.44
N GLU A 236 -13.63 -21.04 2.22
CA GLU A 236 -14.47 -20.01 1.60
C GLU A 236 -15.81 -19.81 2.32
N LYS A 237 -16.24 -20.79 3.13
CA LYS A 237 -17.46 -20.70 3.96
C LYS A 237 -17.40 -19.59 5.02
N ASP A 238 -16.18 -19.17 5.38
CA ASP A 238 -15.96 -18.13 6.38
C ASP A 238 -15.93 -16.72 5.76
N ILE A 239 -16.07 -16.58 4.45
CA ILE A 239 -16.09 -15.28 3.77
C ILE A 239 -17.34 -14.52 4.18
N ILE A 240 -17.15 -13.31 4.71
CA ILE A 240 -18.23 -12.36 4.99
C ILE A 240 -18.32 -11.26 3.92
N THR A 241 -17.21 -10.96 3.26
CA THR A 241 -17.16 -10.05 2.11
C THR A 241 -15.88 -10.26 1.31
N TYR A 242 -15.89 -9.79 0.07
CA TYR A 242 -14.74 -9.76 -0.83
C TYR A 242 -14.75 -8.47 -1.64
N PHE A 243 -13.60 -8.10 -2.15
CA PHE A 243 -13.45 -6.93 -3.00
C PHE A 243 -12.22 -7.05 -3.90
N THR A 244 -12.28 -6.33 -5.00
CA THR A 244 -11.17 -6.22 -5.95
C THR A 244 -10.79 -4.75 -6.11
N GLY A 245 -9.49 -4.47 -6.06
CA GLY A 245 -8.93 -3.15 -6.37
C GLY A 245 -8.04 -3.22 -7.60
N VAL A 246 -7.85 -2.09 -8.26
CA VAL A 246 -6.95 -1.96 -9.41
C VAL A 246 -5.71 -1.19 -8.99
N ARG A 247 -4.55 -1.86 -9.07
CA ARG A 247 -3.24 -1.24 -8.82
C ARG A 247 -2.77 -0.50 -10.06
N ALA A 248 -1.86 0.43 -9.85
CA ALA A 248 -1.30 1.32 -10.87
C ALA A 248 0.20 1.11 -11.11
N PRO A 249 0.71 -0.12 -11.37
CA PRO A 249 2.12 -0.30 -11.68
C PRO A 249 2.49 0.35 -13.01
N THR A 250 3.76 0.73 -13.12
CA THR A 250 4.42 0.99 -14.40
C THR A 250 4.95 -0.32 -14.99
N TYR A 251 5.41 -0.31 -16.23
CA TYR A 251 6.07 -1.47 -16.83
C TYR A 251 7.42 -1.78 -16.19
N GLU A 252 8.06 -0.78 -15.61
CA GLU A 252 9.31 -0.91 -14.86
C GLU A 252 9.10 -1.46 -13.44
N GLU A 253 7.85 -1.60 -13.00
CA GLU A 253 7.45 -2.06 -11.64
C GLU A 253 8.00 -1.18 -10.51
N ASP A 254 8.37 0.06 -10.80
CA ASP A 254 8.91 1.02 -9.83
C ASP A 254 8.03 2.27 -9.69
N PHE A 255 8.20 2.99 -8.59
CA PHE A 255 7.52 4.25 -8.32
C PHE A 255 8.16 5.39 -9.13
N ILE A 256 7.33 6.31 -9.60
CA ILE A 256 7.76 7.56 -10.22
C ILE A 256 7.47 8.68 -9.23
N ILE A 257 8.53 9.20 -8.60
CA ILE A 257 8.46 10.26 -7.59
C ILE A 257 9.47 11.32 -8.00
N GLU A 258 9.10 12.13 -8.99
CA GLU A 258 10.01 13.10 -9.58
C GLU A 258 9.28 14.29 -10.20
N PRO A 259 9.96 15.45 -10.37
CA PRO A 259 9.45 16.57 -11.18
C PRO A 259 9.20 16.18 -12.62
N GLY A 260 8.33 16.91 -13.29
CA GLY A 260 8.10 16.76 -14.72
C GLY A 260 9.39 16.92 -15.55
N ARG A 261 9.49 16.13 -16.62
CA ARG A 261 10.66 16.13 -17.52
C ARG A 261 10.58 17.17 -18.63
N LYS A 262 9.37 17.54 -19.06
CA LYS A 262 9.10 18.53 -20.10
C LYS A 262 8.34 19.73 -19.54
N THR A 263 7.39 19.50 -18.65
CA THR A 263 6.56 20.52 -18.03
C THR A 263 7.11 20.87 -16.65
N LYS A 264 7.36 22.16 -16.43
CA LYS A 264 8.17 22.67 -15.31
C LYS A 264 7.46 22.67 -13.96
N ASN A 265 6.14 22.83 -13.95
CA ASN A 265 5.35 22.98 -12.75
C ASN A 265 4.40 21.78 -12.54
N ILE A 266 4.95 20.61 -12.69
CA ILE A 266 4.29 19.36 -12.31
C ILE A 266 5.28 18.44 -11.59
N TYR A 267 4.79 17.73 -10.60
CA TYR A 267 5.51 16.66 -9.91
C TYR A 267 4.68 15.38 -9.97
N HIS A 268 5.28 14.27 -10.38
CA HIS A 268 4.58 12.99 -10.50
C HIS A 268 4.80 12.14 -9.27
N VAL A 269 3.71 11.56 -8.75
CA VAL A 269 3.67 10.51 -7.73
C VAL A 269 2.83 9.38 -8.31
N ALA A 270 3.47 8.57 -9.15
CA ALA A 270 2.82 7.58 -9.99
C ALA A 270 3.47 6.19 -9.86
N GLY A 271 2.89 5.18 -10.49
CA GLY A 271 3.40 3.81 -10.41
C GLY A 271 3.22 3.17 -9.02
N ILE A 272 2.43 3.78 -8.15
CA ILE A 272 2.31 3.36 -6.76
C ILE A 272 1.48 2.08 -6.65
N GLN A 273 2.13 1.05 -6.16
CA GLN A 273 1.56 -0.25 -5.78
C GLN A 273 2.11 -0.65 -4.40
N SER A 274 1.99 -1.90 -3.96
CA SER A 274 2.62 -2.34 -2.71
C SER A 274 4.15 -2.13 -2.77
N PRO A 275 4.75 -1.50 -1.74
CA PRO A 275 4.23 -1.13 -0.40
C PRO A 275 3.74 0.34 -0.28
N GLY A 276 3.06 0.88 -1.26
CA GLY A 276 2.68 2.29 -1.35
C GLY A 276 2.00 2.87 -0.09
N LEU A 277 1.09 2.13 0.55
CA LEU A 277 0.45 2.60 1.78
C LEU A 277 1.47 2.84 2.91
N THR A 278 2.43 1.95 3.06
CA THR A 278 3.48 2.06 4.08
C THR A 278 4.46 3.19 3.78
N THR A 279 4.76 3.43 2.50
CA THR A 279 5.72 4.47 2.07
C THR A 279 5.08 5.85 1.88
N ALA A 280 3.74 5.93 1.83
CA ALA A 280 3.03 7.18 1.56
C ALA A 280 3.46 8.36 2.47
N PRO A 281 3.70 8.19 3.79
CA PRO A 281 4.17 9.30 4.62
C PRO A 281 5.56 9.83 4.21
N ALA A 282 6.48 8.96 3.84
CA ALA A 282 7.82 9.36 3.38
C ALA A 282 7.74 10.08 2.03
N VAL A 283 6.97 9.52 1.08
CA VAL A 283 6.73 10.16 -0.23
C VAL A 283 6.08 11.54 -0.06
N ALA A 284 5.11 11.67 0.85
CA ALA A 284 4.47 12.94 1.14
C ALA A 284 5.45 13.96 1.73
N GLN A 285 6.40 13.52 2.57
CA GLN A 285 7.44 14.38 3.09
C GLN A 285 8.37 14.88 1.97
N ASP A 286 8.85 14.00 1.10
CA ASP A 286 9.72 14.36 -0.02
C ASP A 286 9.06 15.39 -0.94
N VAL A 287 7.77 15.17 -1.27
CA VAL A 287 6.99 16.11 -2.08
C VAL A 287 6.78 17.46 -1.36
N ALA A 288 6.49 17.43 -0.06
CA ALA A 288 6.33 18.65 0.72
C ALA A 288 7.63 19.46 0.81
N GLU A 289 8.77 18.80 0.98
CA GLU A 289 10.10 19.44 0.99
C GLU A 289 10.44 20.04 -0.39
N TYR A 290 10.14 19.32 -1.47
CA TYR A 290 10.28 19.84 -2.84
C TYR A 290 9.47 21.13 -3.02
N VAL A 291 8.17 21.11 -2.69
CA VAL A 291 7.27 22.26 -2.83
C VAL A 291 7.71 23.43 -1.94
N ALA A 292 8.09 23.14 -0.69
CA ALA A 292 8.57 24.15 0.25
C ALA A 292 9.82 24.86 -0.31
N LYS A 293 10.76 24.11 -0.82
CA LYS A 293 11.98 24.65 -1.46
C LYS A 293 11.65 25.49 -2.71
N LEU A 294 10.74 24.98 -3.56
CA LEU A 294 10.34 25.66 -4.80
C LEU A 294 9.74 27.06 -4.54
N PHE A 295 8.98 27.19 -3.45
CA PHE A 295 8.27 28.44 -3.11
C PHE A 295 8.89 29.21 -1.96
N ASN A 296 10.04 28.76 -1.44
CA ASN A 296 10.65 29.30 -0.23
C ASN A 296 9.63 29.42 0.92
N ALA A 297 8.83 28.35 1.08
CA ALA A 297 7.74 28.33 2.05
C ALA A 297 8.23 27.97 3.45
N GLU A 298 7.78 28.70 4.44
CA GLU A 298 8.03 28.44 5.84
C GLU A 298 6.98 27.48 6.43
N LYS A 299 7.33 26.82 7.51
CA LYS A 299 6.38 26.01 8.27
C LYS A 299 5.29 26.90 8.84
N LYS A 300 4.05 26.47 8.71
CA LYS A 300 2.90 27.15 9.29
C LYS A 300 3.01 27.14 10.82
N ALA A 301 3.03 28.31 11.46
CA ALA A 301 3.26 28.46 12.88
C ALA A 301 2.11 27.85 13.74
N ASP A 302 0.89 27.86 13.21
CA ASP A 302 -0.34 27.37 13.84
C ASP A 302 -0.76 25.98 13.32
N PHE A 303 0.18 25.21 12.74
CA PHE A 303 -0.11 23.85 12.27
C PHE A 303 -0.46 22.93 13.44
N ASP A 304 -1.64 22.35 13.40
CA ASP A 304 -2.11 21.36 14.38
C ASP A 304 -2.02 19.94 13.79
N PRO A 305 -1.07 19.10 14.26
CA PRO A 305 -0.92 17.75 13.78
C PRO A 305 -2.02 16.80 14.32
N VAL A 306 -2.78 17.23 15.32
CA VAL A 306 -3.79 16.40 15.97
C VAL A 306 -5.15 16.65 15.32
N ARG A 307 -5.73 15.61 14.76
CA ARG A 307 -7.08 15.65 14.22
C ARG A 307 -8.09 15.89 15.36
N LYS A 308 -8.95 16.88 15.20
CA LYS A 308 -10.12 17.07 16.05
C LYS A 308 -11.22 16.12 15.56
N ALA A 309 -11.64 15.22 16.45
CA ALA A 309 -12.74 14.29 16.17
C ALA A 309 -14.10 15.01 16.18
#